data_165307734850fee63e67efb361a5b70f
#
_entry.id   165307734850fee63e67efb361a5b70f
#
_cell.length_a   1.000
_cell.length_b   1.000
_cell.length_c   1.000
_cell.angle_alpha   90.00
_cell.angle_beta   90.00
_cell.angle_gamma   90.00
#
_symmetry.space_group_name_H-M   'P 1'
#
loop_
_entity.id
_entity.type
_entity.pdbx_description
1 polymer ?
#
loop_
_entity_poly.entity_id
_entity_poly.type
_entity_poly.pdbx_seq_one_letter_code
_entity_poly.pdbx_strand_id
1 'polypeptide(L)'
;MEIDNYDGPNATIEGKILDIETGELVEQDIIDGAQIEFIEHGFENPETQYMVIKNNGTYRNNVMFAGSYTMSLMRGNFVSVKDQEVVVKGNTVYDFRVQPYIRIKNASIQKNGSKVVAKFRLEKTVDQEVAEVALYGHREPNVGEPLKEFVVKQGVDNSYLGNEFTLE
;
A
#
# COMPACT_ATOMS: atom_id res chain seq x y z
N MET A 1 26.61 2.10 -35.90
CA MET A 1 25.60 1.96 -34.83
C MET A 1 26.14 0.86 -33.92
N GLU A 2 26.71 1.23 -32.78
CA GLU A 2 27.12 0.21 -31.80
C GLU A 2 25.85 -0.43 -31.25
N ILE A 3 25.81 -1.76 -31.26
CA ILE A 3 24.74 -2.52 -30.67
C ILE A 3 25.02 -2.52 -29.16
N ASP A 4 24.07 -2.03 -28.37
CA ASP A 4 24.12 -2.12 -26.92
C ASP A 4 24.09 -3.61 -26.53
N ASN A 5 25.21 -4.08 -25.96
CA ASN A 5 25.39 -5.47 -25.55
C ASN A 5 25.20 -5.67 -24.04
N TYR A 6 24.55 -4.75 -23.35
CA TYR A 6 24.25 -4.95 -21.93
C TYR A 6 23.24 -6.07 -21.73
N ASP A 7 23.51 -6.93 -20.77
CA ASP A 7 22.55 -7.95 -20.36
C ASP A 7 21.28 -7.27 -19.81
N GLY A 8 20.12 -7.77 -20.22
CA GLY A 8 18.83 -7.28 -19.71
C GLY A 8 18.61 -7.65 -18.24
N PRO A 9 17.51 -7.14 -17.63
CA PRO A 9 17.11 -7.49 -16.29
C PRO A 9 17.06 -9.00 -16.09
N ASN A 10 17.63 -9.49 -15.00
CA ASN A 10 17.87 -10.92 -14.75
C ASN A 10 17.34 -11.38 -13.37
N ALA A 11 16.59 -10.54 -12.69
CA ALA A 11 16.05 -10.82 -11.38
C ALA A 11 14.62 -10.31 -11.21
N THR A 12 13.94 -10.85 -10.22
CA THR A 12 12.58 -10.48 -9.81
C THR A 12 12.57 -10.26 -8.31
N ILE A 13 11.80 -9.27 -7.87
CA ILE A 13 11.42 -9.13 -6.47
C ILE A 13 9.92 -9.14 -6.33
N GLU A 14 9.40 -9.82 -5.33
CA GLU A 14 8.01 -9.80 -4.92
C GLU A 14 7.89 -9.81 -3.41
N GLY A 15 6.75 -9.39 -2.89
CA GLY A 15 6.51 -9.39 -1.45
C GLY A 15 5.17 -8.81 -1.06
N LYS A 16 5.02 -8.63 0.23
CA LYS A 16 3.80 -8.20 0.90
C LYS A 16 4.07 -7.05 1.86
N ILE A 17 3.06 -6.24 2.08
CA ILE A 17 3.03 -5.28 3.17
C ILE A 17 2.20 -5.91 4.29
N LEU A 18 2.85 -6.25 5.39
CA LEU A 18 2.24 -6.99 6.50
C LEU A 18 2.17 -6.11 7.75
N ASP A 19 1.03 -6.10 8.39
CA ASP A 19 0.88 -5.54 9.73
C ASP A 19 1.80 -6.29 10.71
N ILE A 20 2.66 -5.57 11.41
CA ILE A 20 3.68 -6.15 12.29
C ILE A 20 3.08 -6.93 13.48
N GLU A 21 1.87 -6.58 13.91
CA GLU A 21 1.20 -7.24 15.04
C GLU A 21 0.34 -8.42 14.60
N THR A 22 -0.46 -8.24 13.54
CA THR A 22 -1.44 -9.24 13.11
C THR A 22 -0.91 -10.19 12.05
N GLY A 23 0.11 -9.76 11.28
CA GLY A 23 0.59 -10.49 10.12
C GLY A 23 -0.35 -10.43 8.92
N GLU A 24 -1.45 -9.69 9.01
CA GLU A 24 -2.40 -9.51 7.91
C GLU A 24 -1.84 -8.54 6.85
N LEU A 25 -2.35 -8.64 5.63
CA LEU A 25 -2.02 -7.70 4.56
C LEU A 25 -2.55 -6.31 4.88
N VAL A 26 -1.74 -5.28 4.66
CA VAL A 26 -2.17 -3.89 4.73
C VAL A 26 -2.56 -3.44 3.33
N GLU A 27 -3.87 -3.36 3.09
CA GLU A 27 -4.44 -2.94 1.83
C GLU A 27 -4.14 -1.46 1.52
N GLN A 28 -4.03 -1.13 0.24
CA GLN A 28 -3.61 0.18 -0.25
C GLN A 28 -4.58 0.72 -1.29
N ASP A 29 -4.63 2.05 -1.41
CA ASP A 29 -5.18 2.68 -2.62
C ASP A 29 -4.31 2.32 -3.82
N ILE A 30 -4.92 2.10 -4.97
CA ILE A 30 -4.22 1.54 -6.15
C ILE A 30 -3.25 2.53 -6.82
N ILE A 31 -3.48 3.83 -6.70
CA ILE A 31 -2.68 4.87 -7.37
C ILE A 31 -1.99 5.77 -6.35
N ASP A 32 -2.78 6.35 -5.45
CA ASP A 32 -2.30 7.32 -4.46
C ASP A 32 -1.91 6.67 -3.12
N GLY A 33 -1.94 5.34 -3.06
CA GLY A 33 -1.54 4.55 -1.90
C GLY A 33 -0.04 4.49 -1.68
N ALA A 34 0.41 3.39 -1.11
CA ALA A 34 1.81 3.18 -0.79
C ALA A 34 2.69 3.01 -2.03
N GLN A 35 3.95 3.38 -1.88
CA GLN A 35 4.96 3.28 -2.92
C GLN A 35 6.28 2.78 -2.30
N ILE A 36 6.97 1.90 -3.01
CA ILE A 36 8.33 1.50 -2.68
C ILE A 36 9.29 2.33 -3.51
N GLU A 37 10.11 3.13 -2.84
CA GLU A 37 11.28 3.77 -3.43
C GLU A 37 12.44 2.79 -3.34
N PHE A 38 13.24 2.68 -4.40
CA PHE A 38 14.42 1.83 -4.38
C PHE A 38 15.58 2.46 -5.16
N ILE A 39 16.78 2.25 -4.66
CA ILE A 39 18.03 2.75 -5.21
C ILE A 39 18.96 1.57 -5.41
N GLU A 40 19.41 1.36 -6.63
CA GLU A 40 20.39 0.34 -6.97
C GLU A 40 21.80 0.80 -6.61
N HIS A 41 22.57 -0.06 -5.92
CA HIS A 41 23.95 0.24 -5.56
C HIS A 41 24.91 -0.08 -6.70
N GLY A 42 26.08 0.55 -6.66
CA GLY A 42 27.16 0.31 -7.63
C GLY A 42 27.32 1.39 -8.69
N PHE A 43 26.45 2.41 -8.66
CA PHE A 43 26.54 3.56 -9.54
C PHE A 43 27.04 4.81 -8.80
N GLU A 44 27.77 5.67 -9.47
CA GLU A 44 28.30 6.92 -8.89
C GLU A 44 27.17 7.89 -8.50
N ASN A 45 26.13 7.97 -9.31
CA ASN A 45 24.94 8.81 -9.07
C ASN A 45 23.68 7.97 -9.30
N PRO A 46 23.30 7.09 -8.38
CA PRO A 46 22.13 6.24 -8.55
C PRO A 46 20.85 7.05 -8.49
N GLU A 47 19.93 6.78 -9.41
CA GLU A 47 18.61 7.39 -9.41
C GLU A 47 17.62 6.61 -8.53
N THR A 48 16.72 7.35 -7.86
CA THR A 48 15.61 6.75 -7.15
C THR A 48 14.56 6.25 -8.14
N GLN A 49 14.21 4.98 -8.04
CA GLN A 49 13.18 4.32 -8.82
C GLN A 49 11.99 3.98 -7.92
N TYR A 50 10.86 3.63 -8.53
CA TYR A 50 9.62 3.42 -7.80
C TYR A 50 8.91 2.14 -8.23
N MET A 51 8.35 1.40 -7.26
CA MET A 51 7.45 0.28 -7.49
C MET A 51 6.07 0.58 -6.94
N VAL A 52 5.04 0.23 -7.69
CA VAL A 52 3.64 0.32 -7.29
C VAL A 52 3.27 -0.91 -6.45
N ILE A 53 2.50 -0.68 -5.40
CA ILE A 53 1.89 -1.73 -4.57
C ILE A 53 0.45 -1.91 -5.04
N LYS A 54 0.01 -3.15 -5.18
CA LYS A 54 -1.37 -3.48 -5.54
C LYS A 54 -2.31 -3.14 -4.38
N ASN A 55 -3.60 -2.96 -4.69
CA ASN A 55 -4.63 -2.66 -3.69
C ASN A 55 -4.70 -3.67 -2.53
N ASN A 56 -4.36 -4.94 -2.78
CA ASN A 56 -4.33 -5.99 -1.78
C ASN A 56 -3.04 -6.02 -0.92
N GLY A 57 -2.17 -5.02 -1.02
CA GLY A 57 -0.94 -4.96 -0.24
C GLY A 57 0.20 -5.86 -0.75
N THR A 58 0.13 -6.40 -1.97
CA THR A 58 1.22 -7.16 -2.58
C THR A 58 1.95 -6.34 -3.64
N TYR A 59 3.21 -6.67 -3.91
CA TYR A 59 3.97 -6.05 -4.98
C TYR A 59 4.82 -7.06 -5.73
N ARG A 60 5.19 -6.73 -6.97
CA ARG A 60 6.10 -7.52 -7.79
C ARG A 60 6.74 -6.65 -8.88
N ASN A 61 8.06 -6.81 -9.04
CA ASN A 61 8.82 -6.25 -10.15
C ASN A 61 9.64 -7.37 -10.81
N ASN A 62 9.39 -7.63 -12.08
CA ASN A 62 10.05 -8.68 -12.87
C ASN A 62 11.23 -8.17 -13.70
N VAL A 63 11.54 -6.90 -13.63
CA VAL A 63 12.56 -6.24 -14.45
C VAL A 63 13.62 -5.60 -13.56
N MET A 64 14.18 -6.39 -12.64
CA MET A 64 15.27 -6.00 -11.75
C MET A 64 16.60 -6.57 -12.26
N PHE A 65 17.68 -5.87 -11.96
CA PHE A 65 19.02 -6.44 -12.05
C PHE A 65 19.38 -7.13 -10.72
N ALA A 66 20.17 -8.21 -10.80
CA ALA A 66 20.71 -8.81 -9.58
C ALA A 66 21.74 -7.86 -8.95
N GLY A 67 21.51 -7.47 -7.71
CA GLY A 67 22.33 -6.47 -7.02
C GLY A 67 21.86 -6.17 -5.61
N SER A 68 22.52 -5.20 -4.99
CA SER A 68 22.13 -4.64 -3.69
C SER A 68 21.32 -3.37 -3.88
N TYR A 69 20.29 -3.20 -3.09
CA TYR A 69 19.36 -2.08 -3.15
C TYR A 69 19.09 -1.52 -1.77
N THR A 70 18.94 -0.20 -1.68
CA THR A 70 18.28 0.43 -0.53
C THR A 70 16.81 0.64 -0.90
N MET A 71 15.90 0.10 -0.10
CA MET A 71 14.45 0.19 -0.33
C MET A 71 13.76 0.91 0.82
N SER A 72 12.83 1.82 0.49
CA SER A 72 12.01 2.53 1.47
C SER A 72 10.54 2.41 1.11
N LEU A 73 9.73 2.03 2.07
CA LEU A 73 8.28 1.99 1.91
C LEU A 73 7.69 3.31 2.40
N MET A 74 7.16 4.09 1.46
CA MET A 74 6.69 5.45 1.67
C MET A 74 5.20 5.56 1.43
N ARG A 75 4.57 6.53 2.09
CA ARG A 75 3.13 6.79 1.99
C ARG A 75 2.28 5.58 2.42
N GLY A 76 0.97 5.77 2.46
CA GLY A 76 0.01 4.74 2.81
C GLY A 76 -0.43 4.79 4.27
N ASN A 77 -1.27 3.85 4.65
CA ASN A 77 -1.84 3.74 5.99
C ASN A 77 -0.88 3.05 6.97
N PHE A 78 0.36 3.53 7.06
CA PHE A 78 1.37 2.98 7.99
C PHE A 78 2.52 3.95 8.26
N VAL A 79 3.23 3.73 9.35
CA VAL A 79 4.49 4.40 9.65
C VAL A 79 5.51 3.98 8.62
N SER A 80 6.15 4.95 7.94
CA SER A 80 7.11 4.69 6.87
C SER A 80 8.28 3.82 7.35
N VAL A 81 8.67 2.87 6.52
CA VAL A 81 9.86 2.03 6.74
C VAL A 81 10.93 2.45 5.75
N LYS A 82 12.06 2.95 6.25
CA LYS A 82 13.12 3.54 5.42
C LYS A 82 14.40 2.71 5.43
N ASP A 83 15.18 2.89 4.36
CA ASP A 83 16.58 2.48 4.25
C ASP A 83 16.82 0.99 4.54
N GLN A 84 15.96 0.13 3.97
CA GLN A 84 16.12 -1.32 4.08
C GLN A 84 17.10 -1.82 3.02
N GLU A 85 18.19 -2.46 3.47
CA GLU A 85 19.16 -3.09 2.59
C GLU A 85 18.63 -4.44 2.10
N VAL A 86 18.45 -4.57 0.79
CA VAL A 86 17.90 -5.78 0.16
C VAL A 86 18.81 -6.26 -0.97
N VAL A 87 19.18 -7.52 -0.93
CA VAL A 87 19.92 -8.17 -2.02
C VAL A 87 18.92 -8.87 -2.92
N VAL A 88 18.83 -8.44 -4.18
CA VAL A 88 17.97 -9.03 -5.20
C VAL A 88 18.79 -9.99 -6.05
N LYS A 89 18.35 -11.25 -6.15
CA LYS A 89 19.00 -12.28 -6.97
C LYS A 89 18.00 -13.34 -7.41
N GLY A 90 17.89 -13.56 -8.73
CA GLY A 90 16.90 -14.49 -9.27
C GLY A 90 15.49 -14.10 -8.83
N ASN A 91 14.76 -14.99 -8.18
CA ASN A 91 13.46 -14.70 -7.58
C ASN A 91 13.62 -14.39 -6.09
N THR A 92 13.57 -13.12 -5.72
CA THR A 92 13.68 -12.66 -4.33
C THR A 92 12.31 -12.38 -3.76
N VAL A 93 12.05 -12.85 -2.53
CA VAL A 93 10.86 -12.51 -1.75
C VAL A 93 11.28 -11.64 -0.58
N TYR A 94 10.66 -10.45 -0.47
CA TYR A 94 10.91 -9.52 0.63
C TYR A 94 9.60 -8.92 1.12
N ASP A 95 9.22 -9.21 2.37
CA ASP A 95 8.01 -8.68 3.00
C ASP A 95 8.34 -7.49 3.89
N PHE A 96 7.67 -6.35 3.67
CA PHE A 96 7.73 -5.22 4.60
C PHE A 96 6.78 -5.45 5.77
N ARG A 97 7.28 -5.31 7.00
CA ARG A 97 6.49 -5.33 8.22
C ARG A 97 6.28 -3.90 8.70
N VAL A 98 5.04 -3.47 8.80
CA VAL A 98 4.67 -2.09 9.07
C VAL A 98 3.73 -1.99 10.27
N GLN A 99 3.73 -0.85 10.94
CA GLN A 99 2.70 -0.46 11.87
C GLN A 99 1.67 0.40 11.12
N PRO A 100 0.46 -0.12 10.81
CA PRO A 100 -0.58 0.71 10.20
C PRO A 100 -1.01 1.80 11.18
N TYR A 101 -1.42 2.98 10.69
CA TYR A 101 -1.96 4.03 11.55
C TYR A 101 -3.30 3.65 12.15
N ILE A 102 -4.14 3.02 11.35
CA ILE A 102 -5.45 2.51 11.74
C ILE A 102 -5.69 1.14 11.11
N ARG A 103 -6.55 0.35 11.78
CA ARG A 103 -7.12 -0.90 11.23
C ARG A 103 -8.62 -0.73 11.10
N ILE A 104 -9.16 -1.18 9.97
CA ILE A 104 -10.62 -1.31 9.79
C ILE A 104 -11.02 -2.70 10.31
N LYS A 105 -11.91 -2.71 11.29
CA LYS A 105 -12.41 -3.94 11.91
C LYS A 105 -13.89 -4.16 11.61
N ASN A 106 -14.28 -5.41 11.50
CA ASN A 106 -15.68 -5.83 11.31
C ASN A 106 -16.36 -5.14 10.13
N ALA A 107 -15.62 -4.92 9.05
CA ALA A 107 -16.14 -4.27 7.86
C ALA A 107 -17.20 -5.12 7.16
N SER A 108 -18.30 -4.49 6.79
CA SER A 108 -19.32 -5.08 5.94
C SER A 108 -19.83 -4.04 4.95
N ILE A 109 -20.01 -4.43 3.69
CA ILE A 109 -20.57 -3.60 2.65
C ILE A 109 -21.76 -4.34 2.06
N GLN A 110 -22.94 -3.72 2.08
CA GLN A 110 -24.19 -4.33 1.64
C GLN A 110 -24.99 -3.38 0.76
N LYS A 111 -25.65 -3.94 -0.25
CA LYS A 111 -26.66 -3.21 -1.03
C LYS A 111 -27.98 -3.20 -0.27
N ASN A 112 -28.55 -2.00 -0.10
CA ASN A 112 -29.86 -1.79 0.50
C ASN A 112 -30.72 -0.95 -0.44
N GLY A 113 -31.56 -1.60 -1.24
CA GLY A 113 -32.32 -0.93 -2.31
C GLY A 113 -31.41 -0.32 -3.38
N SER A 114 -31.47 1.00 -3.54
CA SER A 114 -30.61 1.78 -4.44
C SER A 114 -29.32 2.30 -3.79
N LYS A 115 -29.12 2.05 -2.51
CA LYS A 115 -27.96 2.52 -1.73
C LYS A 115 -26.97 1.40 -1.46
N VAL A 116 -25.74 1.77 -1.19
CA VAL A 116 -24.69 0.91 -0.64
C VAL A 116 -24.40 1.36 0.78
N VAL A 117 -24.47 0.46 1.74
CA VAL A 117 -24.25 0.73 3.16
C VAL A 117 -22.99 0.03 3.61
N ALA A 118 -22.01 0.78 4.10
CA ALA A 118 -20.81 0.26 4.74
C ALA A 118 -20.89 0.44 6.25
N LYS A 119 -20.56 -0.61 7.00
CA LYS A 119 -20.43 -0.59 8.45
C LYS A 119 -19.07 -1.12 8.84
N PHE A 120 -18.39 -0.49 9.81
CA PHE A 120 -17.07 -0.86 10.25
C PHE A 120 -16.72 -0.20 11.58
N ARG A 121 -15.63 -0.64 12.20
CA ARG A 121 -15.00 -0.01 13.35
C ARG A 121 -13.57 0.35 13.03
N LEU A 122 -13.03 1.34 13.74
CA LEU A 122 -11.64 1.75 13.64
C LEU A 122 -10.87 1.38 14.91
N GLU A 123 -9.67 0.86 14.70
CA GLU A 123 -8.67 0.62 15.75
C GLU A 123 -7.43 1.44 15.43
N LYS A 124 -7.11 2.41 16.27
CA LYS A 124 -5.85 3.19 16.18
C LYS A 124 -4.70 2.36 16.71
N THR A 125 -3.55 2.49 16.07
CA THR A 125 -2.29 1.90 16.56
C THR A 125 -1.27 2.96 16.96
N VAL A 126 -1.55 4.23 16.64
CA VAL A 126 -0.71 5.41 16.89
C VAL A 126 -1.53 6.53 17.50
N ASP A 127 -0.88 7.54 18.06
CA ASP A 127 -1.56 8.65 18.76
C ASP A 127 -2.22 9.67 17.82
N GLN A 128 -1.85 9.69 16.53
CA GLN A 128 -2.43 10.60 15.54
C GLN A 128 -3.95 10.44 15.46
N GLU A 129 -4.63 11.56 15.26
CA GLU A 129 -6.07 11.59 15.09
C GLU A 129 -6.48 11.15 13.69
N VAL A 130 -7.63 10.46 13.60
CA VAL A 130 -8.26 10.13 12.34
C VAL A 130 -9.11 11.33 11.92
N ALA A 131 -8.81 11.91 10.76
CA ALA A 131 -9.52 13.09 10.27
C ALA A 131 -10.84 12.73 9.60
N GLU A 132 -10.86 11.69 8.78
CA GLU A 132 -11.98 11.37 7.90
C GLU A 132 -12.03 9.85 7.62
N VAL A 133 -13.25 9.35 7.41
CA VAL A 133 -13.53 8.06 6.79
C VAL A 133 -14.31 8.26 5.52
N ALA A 134 -14.09 7.40 4.53
CA ALA A 134 -14.77 7.51 3.26
C ALA A 134 -15.21 6.14 2.70
N LEU A 135 -16.33 6.13 1.99
CA LEU A 135 -16.80 5.03 1.17
C LEU A 135 -16.71 5.44 -0.29
N TYR A 136 -15.89 4.75 -1.04
CA TYR A 136 -15.76 4.92 -2.48
C TYR A 136 -16.49 3.80 -3.22
N GLY A 137 -17.12 4.13 -4.32
CA GLY A 137 -17.72 3.14 -5.20
C GLY A 137 -17.39 3.37 -6.66
N HIS A 138 -17.20 2.27 -7.37
CA HIS A 138 -16.94 2.24 -8.81
C HIS A 138 -17.52 0.94 -9.40
N ARG A 139 -17.89 0.95 -10.68
CA ARG A 139 -18.37 -0.26 -11.38
C ARG A 139 -17.29 -1.29 -11.63
N GLU A 140 -16.04 -0.84 -11.75
CA GLU A 140 -14.87 -1.69 -11.93
C GLU A 140 -14.29 -2.11 -10.58
N PRO A 141 -13.59 -3.25 -10.51
CA PRO A 141 -13.11 -3.82 -9.24
C PRO A 141 -12.00 -3.01 -8.56
N ASN A 142 -11.25 -2.20 -9.30
CA ASN A 142 -10.18 -1.37 -8.75
C ASN A 142 -10.73 0.02 -8.38
N VAL A 143 -11.26 0.16 -7.18
CA VAL A 143 -11.78 1.42 -6.64
C VAL A 143 -10.79 2.05 -5.67
N GLY A 144 -10.67 3.38 -5.71
CA GLY A 144 -9.84 4.18 -4.83
C GLY A 144 -10.12 5.65 -4.98
N GLU A 145 -9.36 6.51 -4.31
CA GLU A 145 -9.54 7.98 -4.40
C GLU A 145 -9.51 8.48 -5.84
N PRO A 146 -8.55 8.08 -6.71
CA PRO A 146 -8.50 8.55 -8.09
C PRO A 146 -9.48 7.80 -9.03
N LEU A 147 -9.98 6.64 -8.62
CA LEU A 147 -10.86 5.78 -9.43
C LEU A 147 -12.19 5.54 -8.72
N LYS A 148 -13.05 6.55 -8.70
CA LYS A 148 -14.36 6.49 -8.07
C LYS A 148 -15.45 7.07 -8.97
N GLU A 149 -16.66 6.52 -8.91
CA GLU A 149 -17.86 7.09 -9.48
C GLU A 149 -18.67 7.87 -8.44
N PHE A 150 -18.58 7.41 -7.17
CA PHE A 150 -19.17 8.15 -6.05
C PHE A 150 -18.28 8.06 -4.81
N VAL A 151 -18.48 9.00 -3.90
CA VAL A 151 -17.84 9.04 -2.60
C VAL A 151 -18.78 9.56 -1.54
N VAL A 152 -18.76 8.93 -0.37
CA VAL A 152 -19.38 9.46 0.85
C VAL A 152 -18.26 9.64 1.87
N LYS A 153 -18.14 10.84 2.43
CA LYS A 153 -17.11 11.21 3.40
C LYS A 153 -17.74 11.65 4.71
N GLN A 154 -17.11 11.29 5.81
CA GLN A 154 -17.51 11.67 7.15
C GLN A 154 -16.29 12.02 8.00
N GLY A 155 -16.29 13.23 8.59
CA GLY A 155 -15.31 13.61 9.60
C GLY A 155 -15.41 12.73 10.84
N VAL A 156 -14.30 12.46 11.47
CA VAL A 156 -14.23 11.56 12.64
C VAL A 156 -14.06 12.37 13.92
N ASP A 157 -14.98 12.16 14.87
CA ASP A 157 -14.78 12.54 16.26
C ASP A 157 -13.98 11.45 16.96
N ASN A 158 -12.72 11.74 17.27
CA ASN A 158 -11.78 10.77 17.83
C ASN A 158 -12.15 10.31 19.26
N SER A 159 -13.07 10.99 19.95
CA SER A 159 -13.62 10.52 21.22
C SER A 159 -14.55 9.29 21.07
N TYR A 160 -15.02 9.00 19.84
CA TYR A 160 -15.96 7.92 19.52
C TYR A 160 -15.37 6.81 18.64
N LEU A 161 -14.07 6.72 18.48
CA LEU A 161 -13.40 5.74 17.59
C LEU A 161 -13.80 4.29 17.84
N GLY A 162 -14.13 3.90 19.08
CA GLY A 162 -14.57 2.55 19.42
C GLY A 162 -15.97 2.17 18.92
N ASN A 163 -16.75 3.13 18.41
CA ASN A 163 -18.11 2.89 17.92
C ASN A 163 -18.12 2.40 16.47
N GLU A 164 -19.28 1.86 16.06
CA GLU A 164 -19.51 1.47 14.68
C GLU A 164 -19.79 2.71 13.82
N PHE A 165 -19.05 2.85 12.74
CA PHE A 165 -19.31 3.82 11.68
C PHE A 165 -20.29 3.24 10.66
N THR A 166 -21.18 4.08 10.13
CA THR A 166 -22.08 3.72 9.04
C THR A 166 -22.02 4.81 7.97
N LEU A 167 -21.62 4.42 6.75
CA LEU A 167 -21.63 5.29 5.57
C LEU A 167 -22.61 4.74 4.53
N GLU A 168 -23.44 5.60 3.90
CA GLU A 168 -24.38 5.21 2.85
C GLU A 168 -24.56 6.27 1.76
#